data_3f765e5f35a832aec5547fb5b37d6242
#
_entry.id   3f765e5f35a832aec5547fb5b37d6242
#
_cell.length_a   1.000
_cell.length_b   1.000
_cell.length_c   1.000
_cell.angle_alpha   90.00
_cell.angle_beta   90.00
_cell.angle_gamma   90.00
#
_symmetry.space_group_name_H-M   'P 1'
#
loop_
_entity.id
_entity.type
_entity.pdbx_description
1 polymer ?
#
loop_
_entity_poly.entity_id
_entity_poly.type
_entity_poly.pdbx_seq_one_letter_code
_entity_poly.pdbx_strand_id
1 'polypeptide(L)'
;LPTNDKETIVVGRPPALCQGCGHRDMYAALNEVAREYTAPRIFGDIGCYTLGALSPFHAIHACVEMGASITMAKGAADAGQHPAIAVIGDSTFTHSGMTGLLDCVNANANVVVLISDNLTTGMTGGQDSAGTGRLEQICYGVGVPQEHVRVVVPLPKNMEEIKQILREEINYNGTSVVIARRECIQTLKRHLKAAKKQ
;
A
#
# COMPACT_ATOMS: atom_id res chain seq x y z
N LEU A 1 37.31 3.93 -17.94
CA LEU A 1 36.71 3.87 -16.60
C LEU A 1 37.52 2.89 -15.77
N PRO A 2 37.94 3.21 -14.54
CA PRO A 2 38.71 2.30 -13.73
C PRO A 2 37.89 1.01 -13.47
N THR A 3 38.52 -0.13 -13.65
CA THR A 3 37.97 -1.43 -13.32
C THR A 3 37.66 -1.43 -11.83
N ASN A 4 36.40 -1.65 -11.49
CA ASN A 4 35.91 -1.73 -10.12
C ASN A 4 36.52 -2.95 -9.43
N ASP A 5 37.63 -2.78 -8.77
CA ASP A 5 38.01 -3.68 -7.68
C ASP A 5 37.00 -3.46 -6.56
N LYS A 6 36.01 -4.35 -6.48
CA LYS A 6 35.03 -4.34 -5.41
C LYS A 6 35.80 -4.42 -4.09
N GLU A 7 35.85 -3.32 -3.37
CA GLU A 7 36.44 -3.35 -2.04
C GLU A 7 35.76 -4.47 -1.23
N THR A 8 36.55 -5.38 -0.71
CA THR A 8 36.11 -6.58 0.03
C THR A 8 35.30 -6.27 1.29
N ILE A 9 35.24 -4.99 1.68
CA ILE A 9 34.54 -4.48 2.86
C ILE A 9 33.05 -4.13 2.53
N VAL A 10 32.70 -3.97 1.26
CA VAL A 10 31.33 -3.58 0.87
C VAL A 10 30.41 -4.80 0.86
N VAL A 11 29.56 -4.90 1.87
CA VAL A 11 28.51 -5.93 1.94
C VAL A 11 27.29 -5.46 1.16
N GLY A 12 26.83 -6.27 0.20
CA GLY A 12 25.60 -6.00 -0.54
C GLY A 12 24.40 -5.91 0.41
N ARG A 13 23.64 -4.82 0.33
CA ARG A 13 22.42 -4.59 1.10
C ARG A 13 21.25 -4.35 0.15
N PRO A 14 20.64 -5.40 -0.41
CA PRO A 14 19.50 -5.22 -1.28
C PRO A 14 18.35 -4.56 -0.52
N PRO A 15 17.61 -3.65 -1.14
CA PRO A 15 16.45 -3.02 -0.50
C PRO A 15 15.41 -4.07 -0.16
N ALA A 16 14.85 -4.00 1.05
CA ALA A 16 13.83 -4.92 1.52
C ALA A 16 12.93 -4.26 2.56
N LEU A 17 11.70 -4.75 2.66
CA LEU A 17 10.79 -4.38 3.75
C LEU A 17 11.37 -4.80 5.11
N CYS A 18 11.31 -3.91 6.09
CA CYS A 18 11.80 -4.15 7.44
C CYS A 18 11.18 -5.42 8.06
N GLN A 19 11.94 -6.14 8.88
CA GLN A 19 11.39 -7.26 9.65
C GLN A 19 10.33 -6.77 10.64
N GLY A 20 9.14 -7.40 10.62
CA GLY A 20 7.99 -7.00 11.45
C GLY A 20 7.23 -5.78 10.92
N CYS A 21 7.51 -5.32 9.70
CA CYS A 21 6.75 -4.26 9.03
C CYS A 21 5.35 -4.75 8.66
N GLY A 22 4.31 -3.92 8.90
CA GLY A 22 2.93 -4.24 8.53
C GLY A 22 2.72 -4.45 7.02
N HIS A 23 3.53 -3.83 6.17
CA HIS A 23 3.46 -4.05 4.73
C HIS A 23 3.76 -5.51 4.34
N ARG A 24 4.56 -6.24 5.12
CA ARG A 24 4.86 -7.66 4.88
C ARG A 24 3.61 -8.53 5.07
N ASP A 25 2.90 -8.31 6.17
CA ASP A 25 1.67 -9.06 6.49
C ASP A 25 0.56 -8.72 5.49
N MET A 26 0.45 -7.45 5.10
CA MET A 26 -0.48 -7.00 4.06
C MET A 26 -0.19 -7.66 2.70
N TYR A 27 1.07 -7.69 2.24
CA TYR A 27 1.41 -8.33 0.97
C TYR A 27 1.28 -9.84 1.00
N ALA A 28 1.49 -10.47 2.16
CA ALA A 28 1.22 -11.90 2.31
C ALA A 28 -0.28 -12.19 2.07
N ALA A 29 -1.18 -11.43 2.72
CA ALA A 29 -2.61 -11.56 2.52
C ALA A 29 -3.03 -11.25 1.06
N LEU A 30 -2.54 -10.14 0.51
CA LEU A 30 -2.85 -9.72 -0.86
C LEU A 30 -2.43 -10.77 -1.89
N ASN A 31 -1.23 -11.32 -1.76
CA ASN A 31 -0.73 -12.34 -2.68
C ASN A 31 -1.52 -13.65 -2.60
N GLU A 32 -1.97 -14.05 -1.40
CA GLU A 32 -2.80 -15.24 -1.26
C GLU A 32 -4.13 -15.05 -1.98
N VAL A 33 -4.80 -13.92 -1.74
CA VAL A 33 -6.09 -13.62 -2.40
C VAL A 33 -5.91 -13.41 -3.91
N ALA A 34 -4.87 -12.71 -4.34
CA ALA A 34 -4.62 -12.46 -5.76
C ALA A 34 -4.47 -13.76 -6.57
N ARG A 35 -3.88 -14.81 -5.99
CA ARG A 35 -3.75 -16.14 -6.65
C ARG A 35 -5.09 -16.85 -6.92
N GLU A 36 -6.15 -16.41 -6.31
CA GLU A 36 -7.51 -16.96 -6.54
C GLU A 36 -8.11 -16.46 -7.88
N TYR A 37 -7.50 -15.45 -8.51
CA TYR A 37 -7.95 -14.82 -9.76
C TYR A 37 -7.00 -15.14 -10.92
N THR A 38 -7.54 -15.24 -12.13
CA THR A 38 -6.76 -15.69 -13.32
C THR A 38 -5.64 -14.73 -13.70
N ALA A 39 -5.85 -13.43 -13.63
CA ALA A 39 -4.90 -12.43 -14.08
C ALA A 39 -4.96 -11.13 -13.26
N PRO A 40 -4.76 -11.19 -11.95
CA PRO A 40 -4.84 -9.98 -11.12
C PRO A 40 -3.75 -8.99 -11.55
N ARG A 41 -4.04 -7.69 -11.45
CA ARG A 41 -3.04 -6.63 -11.65
C ARG A 41 -2.99 -5.74 -10.44
N ILE A 42 -1.78 -5.60 -9.90
CA ILE A 42 -1.48 -4.80 -8.71
C ILE A 42 -0.49 -3.72 -9.13
N PHE A 43 -0.88 -2.49 -8.94
CA PHE A 43 -0.11 -1.31 -9.30
C PHE A 43 0.36 -0.63 -8.03
N GLY A 44 1.64 -0.26 -8.00
CA GLY A 44 2.22 0.51 -6.91
C GLY A 44 2.74 1.85 -7.40
N ASP A 45 3.14 2.66 -6.47
CA ASP A 45 3.88 3.89 -6.71
C ASP A 45 4.98 4.08 -5.66
N ILE A 46 5.42 5.29 -5.33
CA ILE A 46 6.67 5.52 -4.60
C ILE A 46 6.44 5.64 -3.10
N GLY A 47 6.97 4.68 -2.36
CA GLY A 47 7.00 4.62 -0.90
C GLY A 47 7.63 3.33 -0.40
N CYS A 48 7.61 3.08 0.91
CA CYS A 48 8.12 1.81 1.48
C CYS A 48 7.40 0.59 0.89
N TYR A 49 6.11 0.70 0.61
CA TYR A 49 5.29 -0.34 0.01
C TYR A 49 5.74 -0.73 -1.40
N THR A 50 6.43 0.15 -2.15
CA THR A 50 7.04 -0.19 -3.45
C THR A 50 7.96 -1.40 -3.36
N LEU A 51 8.59 -1.62 -2.21
CA LEU A 51 9.44 -2.78 -1.97
C LEU A 51 8.69 -4.12 -1.99
N GLY A 52 7.36 -4.10 -2.03
CA GLY A 52 6.53 -5.27 -2.34
C GLY A 52 6.71 -5.80 -3.77
N ALA A 53 7.31 -5.01 -4.68
CA ALA A 53 7.72 -5.49 -6.00
C ALA A 53 8.88 -6.50 -5.94
N LEU A 54 9.65 -6.47 -4.86
CA LEU A 54 10.84 -7.30 -4.69
C LEU A 54 10.55 -8.59 -3.92
N SER A 55 11.55 -9.49 -3.90
CA SER A 55 11.51 -10.71 -3.10
C SER A 55 11.24 -10.40 -1.62
N PRO A 56 10.45 -11.22 -0.92
CA PRO A 56 9.79 -12.45 -1.36
C PRO A 56 8.39 -12.25 -1.96
N PHE A 57 7.89 -11.03 -2.05
CA PHE A 57 6.47 -10.78 -2.37
C PHE A 57 6.18 -10.79 -3.87
N HIS A 58 6.99 -10.08 -4.66
CA HIS A 58 6.76 -9.90 -6.12
C HIS A 58 5.30 -9.53 -6.42
N ALA A 59 4.70 -8.69 -5.58
CA ALA A 59 3.28 -8.40 -5.61
C ALA A 59 2.91 -7.30 -6.60
N ILE A 60 3.82 -6.36 -6.87
CA ILE A 60 3.57 -5.19 -7.71
C ILE A 60 4.02 -5.47 -9.15
N HIS A 61 3.11 -5.25 -10.11
CA HIS A 61 3.34 -5.50 -11.54
C HIS A 61 3.88 -4.28 -12.28
N ALA A 62 3.51 -3.07 -11.84
CA ALA A 62 4.01 -1.81 -12.39
C ALA A 62 4.09 -0.73 -11.29
N CYS A 63 5.08 0.17 -11.44
CA CYS A 63 5.33 1.27 -10.52
C CYS A 63 5.87 2.46 -11.31
N VAL A 64 5.30 3.65 -11.10
CA VAL A 64 5.72 4.90 -11.77
C VAL A 64 5.96 5.98 -10.71
N GLU A 65 5.34 7.18 -10.82
CA GLU A 65 5.49 8.27 -9.86
C GLU A 65 4.50 8.17 -8.69
N MET A 66 4.65 9.07 -7.71
CA MET A 66 3.77 9.16 -6.54
C MET A 66 2.32 9.43 -6.98
N GLY A 67 1.41 8.54 -6.59
CA GLY A 67 -0.03 8.64 -6.90
C GLY A 67 -0.45 7.86 -8.16
N ALA A 68 0.48 7.44 -9.00
CA ALA A 68 0.17 6.75 -10.25
C ALA A 68 -0.47 5.37 -10.06
N SER A 69 -0.33 4.74 -8.89
CA SER A 69 -0.92 3.42 -8.61
C SER A 69 -2.43 3.40 -8.88
N ILE A 70 -3.16 4.42 -8.42
CA ILE A 70 -4.62 4.50 -8.55
C ILE A 70 -5.02 4.72 -10.01
N THR A 71 -4.37 5.66 -10.70
CA THR A 71 -4.69 5.96 -12.10
C THR A 71 -4.31 4.82 -13.05
N MET A 72 -3.23 4.09 -12.77
CA MET A 72 -2.88 2.87 -13.51
C MET A 72 -3.91 1.76 -13.28
N ALA A 73 -4.37 1.56 -12.03
CA ALA A 73 -5.41 0.58 -11.72
C ALA A 73 -6.73 0.93 -12.42
N LYS A 74 -7.09 2.24 -12.41
CA LYS A 74 -8.28 2.71 -13.14
C LYS A 74 -8.17 2.43 -14.63
N GLY A 75 -7.07 2.82 -15.28
CA GLY A 75 -6.87 2.56 -16.70
C GLY A 75 -6.91 1.07 -17.05
N ALA A 76 -6.40 0.21 -16.18
CA ALA A 76 -6.48 -1.24 -16.34
C ALA A 76 -7.94 -1.73 -16.21
N ALA A 77 -8.70 -1.24 -15.23
CA ALA A 77 -10.11 -1.56 -15.05
C ALA A 77 -10.95 -1.11 -16.26
N ASP A 78 -10.70 0.11 -16.77
CA ASP A 78 -11.36 0.64 -17.99
C ASP A 78 -11.06 -0.23 -19.22
N ALA A 79 -9.89 -0.88 -19.26
CA ALA A 79 -9.51 -1.85 -20.30
C ALA A 79 -10.06 -3.27 -20.04
N GLY A 80 -10.91 -3.46 -19.04
CA GLY A 80 -11.54 -4.75 -18.71
C GLY A 80 -10.68 -5.66 -17.82
N GLN A 81 -9.62 -5.15 -17.22
CA GLN A 81 -8.79 -5.91 -16.28
C GLN A 81 -9.50 -6.07 -14.92
N HIS A 82 -9.61 -7.32 -14.45
CA HIS A 82 -10.14 -7.62 -13.11
C HIS A 82 -9.40 -8.80 -12.47
N PRO A 83 -9.01 -8.70 -11.20
CA PRO A 83 -8.99 -7.50 -10.36
C PRO A 83 -7.96 -6.45 -10.83
N ALA A 84 -8.27 -5.18 -10.63
CA ALA A 84 -7.35 -4.06 -10.74
C ALA A 84 -7.16 -3.43 -9.34
N ILE A 85 -5.96 -3.52 -8.79
CA ILE A 85 -5.68 -3.14 -7.41
C ILE A 85 -4.57 -2.09 -7.38
N ALA A 86 -4.80 -0.97 -6.71
CA ALA A 86 -3.79 0.03 -6.42
C ALA A 86 -3.25 -0.14 -5.01
N VAL A 87 -1.93 -0.10 -4.81
CA VAL A 87 -1.30 -0.05 -3.50
C VAL A 87 -0.58 1.28 -3.36
N ILE A 88 -0.95 2.05 -2.34
CA ILE A 88 -0.45 3.41 -2.09
C ILE A 88 -0.19 3.62 -0.60
N GLY A 89 0.79 4.45 -0.23
CA GLY A 89 1.04 4.84 1.15
C GLY A 89 0.17 6.02 1.59
N ASP A 90 -0.01 6.19 2.89
CA ASP A 90 -0.79 7.27 3.51
C ASP A 90 -0.32 8.68 3.09
N SER A 91 0.99 8.92 3.11
CA SER A 91 1.57 10.20 2.68
C SER A 91 1.44 10.42 1.17
N THR A 92 1.69 9.39 0.37
CA THR A 92 1.56 9.46 -1.08
C THR A 92 0.10 9.65 -1.50
N PHE A 93 -0.83 9.02 -0.79
CA PHE A 93 -2.26 9.20 -1.02
C PHE A 93 -2.69 10.65 -0.83
N THR A 94 -2.28 11.29 0.25
CA THR A 94 -2.61 12.71 0.48
C THR A 94 -1.80 13.68 -0.39
N HIS A 95 -0.65 13.27 -0.91
CA HIS A 95 0.14 14.06 -1.86
C HIS A 95 -0.52 14.11 -3.25
N SER A 96 -0.90 12.95 -3.81
CA SER A 96 -1.35 12.87 -5.22
C SER A 96 -2.33 11.73 -5.52
N GLY A 97 -2.74 10.93 -4.53
CA GLY A 97 -3.67 9.81 -4.75
C GLY A 97 -5.14 10.23 -4.75
N MET A 98 -5.51 11.30 -4.04
CA MET A 98 -6.92 11.72 -3.88
C MET A 98 -7.62 12.03 -5.20
N THR A 99 -6.94 12.67 -6.14
CA THR A 99 -7.50 12.99 -7.46
C THR A 99 -7.78 11.73 -8.28
N GLY A 100 -6.88 10.75 -8.23
CA GLY A 100 -7.10 9.45 -8.86
C GLY A 100 -8.27 8.69 -8.26
N LEU A 101 -8.44 8.74 -6.93
CA LEU A 101 -9.57 8.13 -6.25
C LEU A 101 -10.90 8.80 -6.64
N LEU A 102 -10.93 10.13 -6.70
CA LEU A 102 -12.11 10.88 -7.15
C LEU A 102 -12.51 10.50 -8.60
N ASP A 103 -11.54 10.32 -9.48
CA ASP A 103 -11.78 9.88 -10.86
C ASP A 103 -12.34 8.46 -10.92
N CYS A 104 -11.80 7.53 -10.10
CA CYS A 104 -12.35 6.18 -9.97
C CYS A 104 -13.82 6.20 -9.52
N VAL A 105 -14.15 6.98 -8.49
CA VAL A 105 -15.52 7.11 -7.97
C VAL A 105 -16.47 7.69 -9.02
N ASN A 106 -16.07 8.77 -9.67
CA ASN A 106 -16.90 9.43 -10.71
C ASN A 106 -17.18 8.50 -11.90
N ALA A 107 -16.25 7.64 -12.25
CA ALA A 107 -16.39 6.67 -13.33
C ALA A 107 -17.06 5.36 -12.88
N ASN A 108 -17.36 5.19 -11.60
CA ASN A 108 -17.77 3.91 -11.00
C ASN A 108 -16.81 2.78 -11.39
N ALA A 109 -15.50 3.05 -11.37
CA ALA A 109 -14.48 2.11 -11.79
C ALA A 109 -14.36 0.94 -10.80
N ASN A 110 -14.22 -0.27 -11.30
CA ASN A 110 -14.04 -1.47 -10.47
C ASN A 110 -12.58 -1.60 -10.03
N VAL A 111 -12.21 -0.83 -9.01
CA VAL A 111 -10.85 -0.71 -8.48
C VAL A 111 -10.83 -0.83 -6.97
N VAL A 112 -9.93 -1.64 -6.45
CA VAL A 112 -9.60 -1.66 -5.02
C VAL A 112 -8.37 -0.81 -4.76
N VAL A 113 -8.51 0.20 -3.90
CA VAL A 113 -7.38 1.03 -3.44
C VAL A 113 -6.95 0.57 -2.05
N LEU A 114 -5.77 -0.04 -1.96
CA LEU A 114 -5.17 -0.51 -0.72
C LEU A 114 -4.20 0.55 -0.19
N ILE A 115 -4.62 1.30 0.85
CA ILE A 115 -3.79 2.32 1.49
C ILE A 115 -2.95 1.68 2.59
N SER A 116 -1.63 1.68 2.43
CA SER A 116 -0.66 1.24 3.43
C SER A 116 -0.39 2.36 4.44
N ASP A 117 -1.23 2.44 5.48
CA ASP A 117 -1.17 3.47 6.51
C ASP A 117 -0.19 3.08 7.62
N ASN A 118 1.01 3.62 7.57
CA ASN A 118 2.04 3.41 8.58
C ASN A 118 2.24 4.62 9.51
N LEU A 119 1.34 5.60 9.44
CA LEU A 119 1.29 6.82 10.26
C LEU A 119 2.53 7.71 10.09
N THR A 120 3.28 7.59 8.99
CA THR A 120 4.52 8.35 8.80
C THR A 120 5.03 8.31 7.36
N THR A 121 5.79 9.31 6.94
CA THR A 121 6.59 9.29 5.72
C THR A 121 7.90 8.54 5.99
N GLY A 122 7.86 7.21 5.90
CA GLY A 122 8.91 6.31 6.43
C GLY A 122 10.26 6.43 5.73
N MET A 123 10.30 6.54 4.39
CA MET A 123 11.54 6.50 3.62
C MET A 123 12.44 7.72 3.79
N THR A 124 11.87 8.88 4.09
CA THR A 124 12.58 10.16 4.17
C THR A 124 12.99 10.54 5.59
N GLY A 125 12.75 9.67 6.56
CA GLY A 125 13.19 9.90 7.95
C GLY A 125 12.10 9.82 9.00
N GLY A 126 10.85 9.52 8.62
CA GLY A 126 9.73 9.36 9.55
C GLY A 126 9.09 10.69 9.96
N GLN A 127 8.86 11.55 8.98
CA GLN A 127 8.07 12.76 9.15
C GLN A 127 6.60 12.41 9.34
N ASP A 128 5.83 13.33 9.92
CA ASP A 128 4.39 13.19 10.08
C ASP A 128 3.70 13.07 8.71
N SER A 129 2.73 12.18 8.62
CA SER A 129 1.88 12.06 7.45
C SER A 129 0.67 12.98 7.57
N ALA A 130 0.40 13.76 6.52
CA ALA A 130 -0.78 14.63 6.47
C ALA A 130 -2.11 13.84 6.51
N GLY A 131 -2.08 12.55 6.17
CA GLY A 131 -3.21 11.64 6.20
C GLY A 131 -3.53 11.07 7.57
N THR A 132 -2.65 11.24 8.56
CA THR A 132 -2.84 10.62 9.88
C THR A 132 -4.16 11.04 10.52
N GLY A 133 -5.01 10.05 10.82
CA GLY A 133 -6.33 10.24 11.44
C GLY A 133 -7.40 10.88 10.52
N ARG A 134 -7.16 10.97 9.19
CA ARG A 134 -8.06 11.62 8.23
C ARG A 134 -8.41 10.79 7.00
N LEU A 135 -7.76 9.65 6.82
CA LEU A 135 -7.88 8.87 5.58
C LEU A 135 -9.32 8.46 5.30
N GLU A 136 -10.05 7.98 6.31
CA GLU A 136 -11.45 7.57 6.17
C GLU A 136 -12.33 8.76 5.72
N GLN A 137 -12.19 9.91 6.40
CA GLN A 137 -12.97 11.11 6.07
C GLN A 137 -12.66 11.61 4.66
N ILE A 138 -11.40 11.53 4.22
CA ILE A 138 -11.00 11.88 2.85
C ILE A 138 -11.68 10.93 1.86
N CYS A 139 -11.65 9.61 2.11
CA CYS A 139 -12.29 8.62 1.24
C CYS A 139 -13.81 8.85 1.16
N TYR A 140 -14.48 9.12 2.29
CA TYR A 140 -15.89 9.47 2.32
C TYR A 140 -16.17 10.78 1.57
N GLY A 141 -15.31 11.78 1.77
CA GLY A 141 -15.45 13.11 1.15
C GLY A 141 -15.33 13.10 -0.38
N VAL A 142 -14.58 12.16 -0.94
CA VAL A 142 -14.49 11.99 -2.40
C VAL A 142 -15.58 11.06 -2.96
N GLY A 143 -16.44 10.48 -2.10
CA GLY A 143 -17.62 9.74 -2.50
C GLY A 143 -17.50 8.22 -2.47
N VAL A 144 -16.47 7.64 -1.85
CA VAL A 144 -16.43 6.18 -1.62
C VAL A 144 -17.53 5.83 -0.60
N PRO A 145 -18.40 4.83 -0.87
CA PRO A 145 -19.42 4.40 0.10
C PRO A 145 -18.78 3.97 1.43
N GLN A 146 -19.40 4.34 2.55
CA GLN A 146 -18.82 4.11 3.87
C GLN A 146 -18.55 2.63 4.16
N GLU A 147 -19.46 1.75 3.73
CA GLU A 147 -19.35 0.30 3.85
C GLU A 147 -18.18 -0.31 3.06
N HIS A 148 -17.68 0.42 2.06
CA HIS A 148 -16.55 0.05 1.20
C HIS A 148 -15.25 0.81 1.53
N VAL A 149 -15.20 1.47 2.68
CA VAL A 149 -13.96 1.97 3.30
C VAL A 149 -13.67 1.12 4.54
N ARG A 150 -12.79 0.14 4.36
CA ARG A 150 -12.51 -0.87 5.38
C ARG A 150 -11.15 -0.61 6.03
N VAL A 151 -11.10 -0.62 7.36
CA VAL A 151 -9.83 -0.47 8.10
C VAL A 151 -9.42 -1.81 8.67
N VAL A 152 -8.19 -2.25 8.37
CA VAL A 152 -7.62 -3.50 8.86
C VAL A 152 -6.28 -3.27 9.55
N VAL A 153 -5.94 -4.15 10.49
CA VAL A 153 -4.64 -4.12 11.16
C VAL A 153 -3.80 -5.30 10.65
N PRO A 154 -2.76 -5.04 9.81
CA PRO A 154 -1.95 -6.10 9.21
C PRO A 154 -1.04 -6.76 10.26
N LEU A 155 -1.56 -7.80 10.87
CA LEU A 155 -0.90 -8.68 11.84
C LEU A 155 -1.16 -10.15 11.46
N PRO A 156 -0.24 -11.08 11.76
CA PRO A 156 -0.42 -12.51 11.46
C PRO A 156 -1.73 -13.09 12.02
N LYS A 157 -2.16 -12.66 13.21
CA LYS A 157 -3.40 -13.13 13.82
C LYS A 157 -4.68 -12.70 13.12
N ASN A 158 -4.61 -11.63 12.31
CA ASN A 158 -5.76 -11.05 11.58
C ASN A 158 -5.76 -11.47 10.10
N MET A 159 -4.88 -12.40 9.69
CA MET A 159 -4.66 -12.74 8.29
C MET A 159 -5.94 -13.20 7.59
N GLU A 160 -6.75 -14.05 8.22
CA GLU A 160 -7.99 -14.54 7.61
C GLU A 160 -9.04 -13.45 7.45
N GLU A 161 -9.17 -12.55 8.44
CA GLU A 161 -10.05 -11.37 8.34
C GLU A 161 -9.64 -10.46 7.17
N ILE A 162 -8.34 -10.17 7.05
CA ILE A 162 -7.81 -9.32 5.98
C ILE A 162 -8.09 -9.94 4.61
N LYS A 163 -7.85 -11.25 4.45
CA LYS A 163 -8.13 -11.96 3.20
C LYS A 163 -9.61 -11.95 2.85
N GLN A 164 -10.47 -12.12 3.85
CA GLN A 164 -11.92 -12.07 3.64
C GLN A 164 -12.36 -10.68 3.16
N ILE A 165 -11.90 -9.61 3.82
CA ILE A 165 -12.17 -8.23 3.41
C ILE A 165 -11.66 -7.96 1.99
N LEU A 166 -10.44 -8.40 1.65
CA LEU A 166 -9.91 -8.23 0.29
C LEU A 166 -10.78 -8.93 -0.76
N ARG A 167 -11.29 -10.14 -0.49
CA ARG A 167 -12.22 -10.84 -1.40
C ARG A 167 -13.53 -10.08 -1.57
N GLU A 168 -14.10 -9.58 -0.47
CA GLU A 168 -15.33 -8.79 -0.50
C GLU A 168 -15.15 -7.55 -1.37
N GLU A 169 -14.09 -6.78 -1.15
CA GLU A 169 -13.85 -5.54 -1.87
C GLU A 169 -13.41 -5.75 -3.33
N ILE A 170 -12.71 -6.85 -3.66
CA ILE A 170 -12.42 -7.21 -5.04
C ILE A 170 -13.69 -7.59 -5.80
N ASN A 171 -14.65 -8.26 -5.15
CA ASN A 171 -15.90 -8.68 -5.77
C ASN A 171 -16.97 -7.58 -5.76
N TYR A 172 -16.73 -6.46 -5.11
CA TYR A 172 -17.61 -5.29 -5.17
C TYR A 172 -17.53 -4.64 -6.56
N ASN A 173 -18.68 -4.32 -7.14
CA ASN A 173 -18.75 -3.65 -8.44
C ASN A 173 -18.74 -2.12 -8.27
N GLY A 174 -17.56 -1.56 -8.11
CA GLY A 174 -17.33 -0.15 -7.87
C GLY A 174 -15.96 0.12 -7.28
N THR A 175 -15.72 1.35 -6.86
CA THR A 175 -14.46 1.74 -6.22
C THR A 175 -14.54 1.51 -4.72
N SER A 176 -13.61 0.74 -4.17
CA SER A 176 -13.49 0.47 -2.74
C SER A 176 -12.10 0.81 -2.19
N VAL A 177 -12.02 1.01 -0.88
CA VAL A 177 -10.77 1.36 -0.20
C VAL A 177 -10.54 0.44 1.00
N VAL A 178 -9.36 -0.17 1.07
CA VAL A 178 -8.91 -0.92 2.24
C VAL A 178 -7.72 -0.19 2.87
N ILE A 179 -7.84 0.27 4.10
CA ILE A 179 -6.79 0.96 4.84
C ILE A 179 -6.09 -0.03 5.77
N ALA A 180 -4.89 -0.45 5.40
CA ALA A 180 -4.05 -1.34 6.20
C ALA A 180 -3.22 -0.51 7.19
N ARG A 181 -3.76 -0.28 8.40
CA ARG A 181 -3.20 0.62 9.41
C ARG A 181 -2.35 -0.10 10.43
N ARG A 182 -1.06 0.19 10.44
CA ARG A 182 -0.13 -0.25 11.48
C ARG A 182 1.09 0.64 11.53
N GLU A 183 1.39 1.21 12.71
CA GLU A 183 2.53 2.11 12.91
C GLU A 183 3.84 1.52 12.37
N CYS A 184 4.64 2.40 11.74
CA CYS A 184 5.97 2.05 11.24
C CYS A 184 6.85 1.55 12.38
N ILE A 185 7.41 0.34 12.24
CA ILE A 185 8.26 -0.28 13.28
C ILE A 185 9.53 0.53 13.57
N GLN A 186 10.01 1.33 12.63
CA GLN A 186 11.19 2.18 12.85
C GLN A 186 10.86 3.41 13.69
N THR A 187 9.69 4.04 13.48
CA THR A 187 9.21 5.15 14.32
C THR A 187 8.84 4.66 15.70
N LEU A 188 8.11 3.55 15.82
CA LEU A 188 7.78 2.93 17.09
C LEU A 188 9.03 2.66 17.95
N LYS A 189 10.08 2.06 17.35
CA LYS A 189 11.35 1.83 18.05
C LYS A 189 12.03 3.11 18.54
N ARG A 190 11.92 4.21 17.77
CA ARG A 190 12.44 5.51 18.18
C ARG A 190 11.67 6.10 19.36
N HIS A 191 10.32 6.05 19.30
CA HIS A 191 9.46 6.52 20.39
C HIS A 191 9.71 5.75 21.69
N LEU A 192 9.79 4.42 21.62
CA LEU A 192 10.10 3.58 22.78
C LEU A 192 11.49 3.86 23.39
N LYS A 193 12.49 4.17 22.55
CA LYS A 193 13.82 4.55 23.03
C LYS A 193 13.82 5.94 23.68
N ALA A 194 13.05 6.89 23.16
CA ALA A 194 12.92 8.22 23.74
C ALA A 194 12.23 8.17 25.11
N ALA A 195 11.13 7.42 25.22
CA ALA A 195 10.38 7.24 26.47
C ALA A 195 11.21 6.57 27.60
N LYS A 196 12.18 5.73 27.26
CA LYS A 196 13.09 5.10 28.27
C LYS A 196 14.21 6.01 28.77
N LYS A 197 14.39 7.18 28.15
CA LYS A 197 15.42 8.15 28.54
C LYS A 197 14.87 9.29 29.41
N GLN A 198 13.56 9.37 29.58
CA GLN A 198 12.84 10.22 30.53
C GLN A 198 12.58 9.47 31.84
#